data_74de3048ac1a08d7cadd3ec3c259c925
#
_entry.id   74de3048ac1a08d7cadd3ec3c259c925
#
_cell.length_a   1.000
_cell.length_b   1.000
_cell.length_c   1.000
_cell.angle_alpha   90.00
_cell.angle_beta   90.00
_cell.angle_gamma   90.00
#
_symmetry.space_group_name_H-M   'P 1'
#
loop_
_entity.id
_entity.type
_entity.pdbx_description
1 polymer ?
#
loop_
_entity_poly.entity_id
_entity_poly.type
_entity_poly.pdbx_seq_one_letter_code
_entity_poly.pdbx_strand_id
1 'polypeptide(L)'
;MIHRRNILKSSLATIFGVSVGTTQAGLLYRPQCGTKCSHNGNKYSMGGPDKWGGPNTVDGHTHLQYYIDNRDRDLSADIWDAEIAKAYEGWTKVTNLSFERVDNGKNADILMGVSGRWRHGFGRRGDTLAWAFLPTKKEFDGQLWTMFDRAEKWTIDPEERGILFRAVCSNEIGHLLGLHHSEHESALMFPYYRPHIDTPQLVDDIPRVQALYGVK
;
A
#
# COMPACT_ATOMS: atom_id res chain seq x y z
N MET A 1 -51.52 16.86 69.80
CA MET A 1 -50.11 16.83 69.27
C MET A 1 -50.00 15.64 68.33
N ILE A 2 -49.93 15.90 67.05
CA ILE A 2 -50.12 14.91 65.98
C ILE A 2 -48.79 14.50 65.42
N HIS A 3 -48.44 13.22 65.56
CA HIS A 3 -47.28 12.60 64.97
C HIS A 3 -47.61 12.22 63.53
N ARG A 4 -46.90 12.83 62.55
CA ARG A 4 -46.93 12.40 61.15
C ARG A 4 -45.78 11.43 60.91
N ARG A 5 -46.13 10.18 60.58
CA ARG A 5 -45.21 9.18 60.07
C ARG A 5 -44.93 9.42 58.60
N ASN A 6 -43.67 9.61 58.24
CA ASN A 6 -43.22 9.64 56.85
C ASN A 6 -42.99 8.21 56.36
N ILE A 7 -43.75 7.86 55.35
CA ILE A 7 -43.60 6.57 54.64
C ILE A 7 -42.58 6.80 53.51
N LEU A 8 -41.45 6.16 53.65
CA LEU A 8 -40.46 6.06 52.58
C LEU A 8 -40.98 5.09 51.50
N LYS A 9 -41.27 5.63 50.33
CA LYS A 9 -41.53 4.82 49.14
C LYS A 9 -40.18 4.46 48.52
N SER A 10 -39.78 3.19 48.62
CA SER A 10 -38.66 2.63 47.88
C SER A 10 -39.07 2.45 46.41
N SER A 11 -38.50 3.22 45.54
CA SER A 11 -38.61 3.04 44.10
C SER A 11 -37.61 1.97 43.69
N LEU A 12 -38.09 0.81 43.27
CA LEU A 12 -37.29 -0.17 42.53
C LEU A 12 -37.00 0.42 41.14
N ALA A 13 -35.76 0.77 40.92
CA ALA A 13 -35.26 1.03 39.57
C ALA A 13 -35.01 -0.29 38.86
N THR A 14 -35.87 -0.65 37.94
CA THR A 14 -35.65 -1.78 37.02
C THR A 14 -34.57 -1.40 36.06
N ILE A 15 -33.37 -1.94 36.25
CA ILE A 15 -32.25 -1.82 35.30
C ILE A 15 -32.60 -2.71 34.11
N PHE A 16 -33.07 -2.11 33.03
CA PHE A 16 -33.09 -2.77 31.74
C PHE A 16 -31.66 -2.94 31.30
N GLY A 17 -31.15 -4.15 31.46
CA GLY A 17 -29.89 -4.58 30.84
C GLY A 17 -30.06 -4.54 29.33
N VAL A 18 -29.56 -3.48 28.70
CA VAL A 18 -29.32 -3.47 27.25
C VAL A 18 -28.17 -4.43 27.02
N SER A 19 -28.50 -5.66 26.67
CA SER A 19 -27.54 -6.56 26.07
C SER A 19 -27.12 -5.93 24.76
N VAL A 20 -25.92 -5.33 24.74
CA VAL A 20 -25.26 -4.98 23.49
C VAL A 20 -24.89 -6.32 22.84
N GLY A 21 -25.81 -6.82 22.04
CA GLY A 21 -25.52 -7.91 21.13
C GLY A 21 -24.33 -7.46 20.27
N THR A 22 -23.19 -8.08 20.48
CA THR A 22 -22.12 -8.06 19.50
C THR A 22 -22.65 -8.73 18.24
N THR A 23 -23.34 -7.95 17.41
CA THR A 23 -23.48 -8.30 16.02
C THR A 23 -22.05 -8.47 15.51
N GLN A 24 -21.68 -9.70 15.13
CA GLN A 24 -20.57 -9.93 14.21
C GLN A 24 -20.88 -9.05 12.99
N ALA A 25 -20.50 -7.79 13.06
CA ALA A 25 -20.47 -6.90 11.93
C ALA A 25 -19.59 -7.56 10.92
N GLY A 26 -20.18 -7.86 9.78
CA GLY A 26 -19.64 -8.63 8.69
C GLY A 26 -18.17 -8.32 8.46
N LEU A 27 -17.45 -9.28 7.91
CA LEU A 27 -16.07 -9.14 7.44
C LEU A 27 -15.93 -7.73 6.87
N LEU A 28 -15.32 -6.84 7.63
CA LEU A 28 -15.04 -5.48 7.19
C LEU A 28 -14.13 -5.65 5.99
N TYR A 29 -14.70 -5.41 4.84
CA TYR A 29 -14.00 -5.42 3.59
C TYR A 29 -12.84 -4.43 3.73
N ARG A 30 -11.61 -4.93 3.73
CA ARG A 30 -10.41 -4.12 3.93
C ARG A 30 -9.77 -3.86 2.58
N PRO A 31 -9.66 -2.59 2.16
CA PRO A 31 -8.91 -2.24 0.97
C PRO A 31 -7.50 -2.82 1.02
N GLN A 32 -7.04 -3.43 -0.07
CA GLN A 32 -5.80 -4.21 -0.07
C GLN A 32 -4.99 -4.05 -1.35
N CYS A 33 -3.71 -4.36 -1.26
CA CYS A 33 -2.85 -4.58 -2.41
C CYS A 33 -3.27 -5.86 -3.14
N GLY A 34 -3.36 -5.79 -4.46
CA GLY A 34 -3.72 -6.93 -5.32
C GLY A 34 -2.53 -7.76 -5.80
N THR A 35 -1.32 -7.37 -5.44
CA THR A 35 -0.11 -8.09 -5.83
C THR A 35 -0.12 -9.50 -5.26
N LYS A 36 -0.01 -10.49 -6.13
CA LYS A 36 0.01 -11.90 -5.74
C LYS A 36 1.37 -12.27 -5.18
N CYS A 37 1.55 -12.05 -3.90
CA CYS A 37 2.65 -12.61 -3.17
C CYS A 37 2.31 -14.03 -2.74
N SER A 38 3.22 -14.99 -2.85
CA SER A 38 3.00 -16.34 -2.34
C SER A 38 2.94 -16.31 -0.82
N HIS A 39 1.75 -16.41 -0.26
CA HIS A 39 1.49 -16.47 1.19
C HIS A 39 1.82 -17.84 1.83
N ASN A 40 2.36 -18.77 1.07
CA ASN A 40 2.82 -20.00 1.69
C ASN A 40 4.08 -19.68 2.48
N GLY A 41 3.96 -19.47 3.78
CA GLY A 41 4.95 -19.29 4.85
C GLY A 41 6.38 -19.85 4.67
N ASN A 42 6.76 -20.14 3.48
CA ASN A 42 8.09 -20.42 3.01
C ASN A 42 8.71 -19.09 2.54
N LYS A 43 9.22 -18.41 3.56
CA LYS A 43 10.57 -17.87 3.52
C LYS A 43 11.15 -17.85 2.13
N TYR A 44 11.23 -16.62 1.53
CA TYR A 44 12.11 -16.28 0.43
C TYR A 44 12.18 -17.38 -0.64
N SER A 45 11.59 -17.14 -1.79
CA SER A 45 11.78 -18.04 -2.91
C SER A 45 13.28 -18.34 -3.03
N MET A 46 13.66 -19.61 -2.88
CA MET A 46 15.06 -20.07 -2.84
C MET A 46 15.75 -19.98 -4.20
N GLY A 47 15.34 -19.04 -5.02
CA GLY A 47 15.90 -18.77 -6.33
C GLY A 47 16.44 -17.35 -6.42
N GLY A 48 17.41 -16.97 -5.61
CA GLY A 48 18.04 -15.64 -5.62
C GLY A 48 17.06 -14.49 -5.31
N PRO A 49 17.48 -13.39 -4.73
CA PRO A 49 16.59 -12.28 -4.47
C PRO A 49 16.00 -11.76 -5.78
N ASP A 50 14.67 -11.70 -5.86
CA ASP A 50 13.94 -11.02 -6.91
C ASP A 50 14.31 -9.53 -6.79
N LYS A 51 15.24 -9.05 -7.62
CA LYS A 51 15.70 -7.65 -7.61
C LYS A 51 16.20 -7.23 -8.98
N TRP A 52 16.22 -5.95 -9.20
CA TRP A 52 16.89 -5.36 -10.33
C TRP A 52 18.39 -5.57 -10.28
N GLY A 53 18.98 -5.78 -11.44
CA GLY A 53 20.42 -6.00 -11.57
C GLY A 53 20.86 -5.81 -13.01
N GLY A 54 22.03 -6.38 -13.38
CA GLY A 54 22.57 -6.26 -14.74
C GLY A 54 22.84 -4.81 -15.13
N PRO A 55 22.31 -4.33 -16.29
CA PRO A 55 22.62 -2.99 -16.80
C PRO A 55 22.12 -1.86 -15.89
N ASN A 56 21.14 -2.12 -15.04
CA ASN A 56 20.60 -1.12 -14.12
C ASN A 56 21.49 -0.91 -12.88
N THR A 57 22.51 -1.75 -12.66
CA THR A 57 23.36 -1.67 -11.46
C THR A 57 24.81 -1.47 -11.83
N VAL A 58 25.39 -0.34 -11.41
CA VAL A 58 26.80 0.01 -11.60
C VAL A 58 27.40 0.32 -10.24
N ASP A 59 28.54 -0.32 -9.91
CA ASP A 59 29.25 -0.13 -8.63
C ASP A 59 28.35 -0.26 -7.38
N GLY A 60 27.38 -1.19 -7.44
CA GLY A 60 26.44 -1.42 -6.35
C GLY A 60 25.30 -0.41 -6.25
N HIS A 61 25.27 0.62 -7.10
CA HIS A 61 24.15 1.56 -7.21
C HIS A 61 23.20 1.13 -8.33
N THR A 62 21.91 1.03 -8.02
CA THR A 62 20.88 0.68 -9.00
C THR A 62 20.08 1.93 -9.38
N HIS A 63 20.06 2.22 -10.68
CA HIS A 63 19.31 3.33 -11.28
C HIS A 63 18.16 2.80 -12.13
N LEU A 64 16.94 3.29 -11.90
CA LEU A 64 15.74 2.86 -12.61
C LEU A 64 15.00 4.04 -13.22
N GLN A 65 14.51 3.86 -14.44
CA GLN A 65 13.70 4.83 -15.13
C GLN A 65 12.23 4.46 -15.06
N TYR A 66 11.35 5.43 -14.73
CA TYR A 66 9.92 5.22 -14.68
C TYR A 66 9.16 6.15 -15.62
N TYR A 67 8.07 5.64 -16.17
CA TYR A 67 7.16 6.39 -17.05
C TYR A 67 5.73 6.33 -16.50
N ILE A 68 5.02 7.47 -16.55
CA ILE A 68 3.63 7.58 -16.12
C ILE A 68 2.76 7.59 -17.38
N ASP A 69 2.14 6.43 -17.67
CA ASP A 69 1.34 6.21 -18.87
C ASP A 69 0.04 7.00 -18.84
N ASN A 70 -0.68 6.92 -17.74
CA ASN A 70 -1.91 7.68 -17.53
C ASN A 70 -2.17 7.94 -16.04
N ARG A 71 -3.15 8.81 -15.74
CA ARG A 71 -3.49 9.27 -14.39
C ARG A 71 -4.98 9.17 -14.13
N ASP A 72 -5.36 9.12 -12.88
CA ASP A 72 -6.75 9.27 -12.47
C ASP A 72 -7.19 10.75 -12.47
N ARG A 73 -8.50 10.96 -12.38
CA ARG A 73 -9.14 12.29 -12.46
C ARG A 73 -9.35 12.94 -11.09
N ASP A 74 -9.22 12.18 -10.01
CA ASP A 74 -9.45 12.68 -8.67
C ASP A 74 -8.37 13.68 -8.22
N LEU A 75 -7.17 13.54 -8.76
CA LEU A 75 -6.04 14.43 -8.53
C LEU A 75 -5.60 15.10 -9.84
N SER A 76 -5.16 16.36 -9.78
CA SER A 76 -4.55 17.00 -10.95
C SER A 76 -3.27 16.25 -11.35
N ALA A 77 -2.87 16.38 -12.62
CA ALA A 77 -1.67 15.70 -13.14
C ALA A 77 -0.42 16.06 -12.34
N ASP A 78 -0.26 17.33 -11.97
CA ASP A 78 0.90 17.80 -11.20
C ASP A 78 0.93 17.21 -9.78
N ILE A 79 -0.24 17.10 -9.14
CA ILE A 79 -0.35 16.48 -7.81
C ILE A 79 -0.05 14.99 -7.91
N TRP A 80 -0.63 14.30 -8.89
CA TRP A 80 -0.39 12.89 -9.13
C TRP A 80 1.11 12.59 -9.30
N ASP A 81 1.77 13.37 -10.17
CA ASP A 81 3.20 13.23 -10.45
C ASP A 81 4.07 13.54 -9.23
N ALA A 82 3.71 14.58 -8.46
CA ALA A 82 4.41 14.92 -7.24
C ALA A 82 4.31 13.83 -6.15
N GLU A 83 3.15 13.20 -6.00
CA GLU A 83 2.98 12.12 -5.04
C GLU A 83 3.74 10.85 -5.43
N ILE A 84 3.81 10.53 -6.74
CA ILE A 84 4.66 9.45 -7.25
C ILE A 84 6.14 9.75 -6.95
N ALA A 85 6.61 10.96 -7.22
CA ALA A 85 7.98 11.36 -6.94
C ALA A 85 8.33 11.24 -5.45
N LYS A 86 7.44 11.66 -4.55
CA LYS A 86 7.61 11.49 -3.10
C LYS A 86 7.63 10.01 -2.67
N ALA A 87 6.83 9.17 -3.31
CA ALA A 87 6.84 7.74 -3.04
C ALA A 87 8.20 7.11 -3.40
N TYR A 88 8.75 7.44 -4.56
CA TYR A 88 10.11 7.01 -4.94
C TYR A 88 11.18 7.58 -4.01
N GLU A 89 11.05 8.86 -3.62
CA GLU A 89 11.99 9.49 -2.69
C GLU A 89 12.06 8.76 -1.34
N GLY A 90 10.93 8.24 -0.85
CA GLY A 90 10.87 7.43 0.38
C GLY A 90 11.82 6.23 0.33
N TRP A 91 11.87 5.52 -0.78
CA TRP A 91 12.78 4.40 -0.99
C TRP A 91 14.23 4.83 -1.24
N THR A 92 14.43 5.90 -2.01
CA THR A 92 15.77 6.47 -2.28
C THR A 92 16.50 6.93 -1.00
N LYS A 93 15.75 7.40 -0.01
CA LYS A 93 16.32 7.87 1.28
C LYS A 93 16.97 6.76 2.09
N VAL A 94 16.53 5.52 1.92
CA VAL A 94 16.93 4.39 2.77
C VAL A 94 17.78 3.35 2.05
N THR A 95 17.98 3.48 0.73
CA THR A 95 18.71 2.49 -0.08
C THR A 95 19.67 3.15 -1.07
N ASN A 96 20.57 2.34 -1.64
CA ASN A 96 21.44 2.76 -2.73
C ASN A 96 20.76 2.67 -4.10
N LEU A 97 19.54 3.26 -4.18
CA LEU A 97 18.72 3.35 -5.38
C LEU A 97 18.57 4.79 -5.85
N SER A 98 18.38 5.00 -7.14
CA SER A 98 17.90 6.26 -7.71
C SER A 98 16.86 6.00 -8.78
N PHE A 99 15.96 6.96 -8.96
CA PHE A 99 14.88 6.89 -9.92
C PHE A 99 14.84 8.16 -10.77
N GLU A 100 14.60 7.98 -12.05
CA GLU A 100 14.45 9.07 -13.01
C GLU A 100 13.10 8.92 -13.73
N ARG A 101 12.35 9.99 -13.78
CA ARG A 101 11.17 10.04 -14.64
C ARG A 101 11.57 10.32 -16.08
N VAL A 102 11.01 9.52 -17.00
CA VAL A 102 11.21 9.70 -18.44
C VAL A 102 9.91 10.01 -19.15
N ASP A 103 10.01 10.70 -20.30
CA ASP A 103 8.85 11.11 -21.11
C ASP A 103 8.44 10.05 -22.15
N ASN A 104 9.18 8.98 -22.27
CA ASN A 104 8.91 7.90 -23.21
C ASN A 104 8.96 6.53 -22.51
N GLY A 105 7.82 5.84 -22.51
CA GLY A 105 7.69 4.54 -21.86
C GLY A 105 8.40 3.38 -22.58
N LYS A 106 8.88 3.55 -23.82
CA LYS A 106 9.50 2.43 -24.55
C LYS A 106 10.77 1.88 -23.90
N ASN A 107 11.52 2.75 -23.24
CA ASN A 107 12.79 2.40 -22.63
C ASN A 107 12.73 2.51 -21.09
N ALA A 108 11.56 2.82 -20.52
CA ALA A 108 11.41 2.86 -19.08
C ALA A 108 11.51 1.46 -18.49
N ASP A 109 12.12 1.35 -17.32
CA ASP A 109 12.14 0.10 -16.55
C ASP A 109 10.77 -0.17 -15.91
N ILE A 110 10.10 0.89 -15.48
CA ILE A 110 8.83 0.84 -14.76
C ILE A 110 7.77 1.66 -15.49
N LEU A 111 6.61 1.05 -15.69
CA LEU A 111 5.43 1.68 -16.27
C LEU A 111 4.35 1.80 -15.20
N MET A 112 3.81 3.01 -15.01
CA MET A 112 2.80 3.30 -14.00
C MET A 112 1.53 3.80 -14.65
N GLY A 113 0.38 3.29 -14.23
CA GLY A 113 -0.88 3.74 -14.82
C GLY A 113 -2.11 3.41 -13.99
N VAL A 114 -3.26 3.80 -14.52
CA VAL A 114 -4.58 3.59 -13.91
C VAL A 114 -5.42 2.70 -14.83
N SER A 115 -6.11 1.75 -14.28
CA SER A 115 -6.99 0.84 -15.01
C SER A 115 -8.32 0.64 -14.29
N GLY A 116 -9.40 0.52 -15.04
CA GLY A 116 -10.72 0.12 -14.53
C GLY A 116 -11.11 -1.30 -14.95
N ARG A 117 -10.14 -2.11 -15.35
CA ARG A 117 -10.42 -3.48 -15.84
C ARG A 117 -10.57 -4.45 -14.69
N TRP A 118 -11.76 -4.98 -14.49
CA TRP A 118 -12.12 -5.95 -13.46
C TRP A 118 -11.27 -7.23 -13.43
N ARG A 119 -10.53 -7.55 -14.51
CA ARG A 119 -9.62 -8.72 -14.57
C ARG A 119 -8.54 -8.74 -13.47
N HIS A 120 -8.25 -7.59 -12.89
CA HIS A 120 -7.23 -7.43 -11.84
C HIS A 120 -7.86 -7.25 -10.45
N GLY A 121 -9.16 -7.51 -10.30
CA GLY A 121 -9.90 -7.20 -9.08
C GLY A 121 -10.33 -5.74 -8.98
N PHE A 122 -10.15 -4.96 -10.04
CA PHE A 122 -10.48 -3.54 -10.12
C PHE A 122 -11.96 -3.29 -10.45
N GLY A 123 -12.39 -2.06 -10.24
CA GLY A 123 -13.73 -1.57 -10.60
C GLY A 123 -14.72 -1.56 -9.45
N ARG A 124 -14.29 -1.93 -8.25
CA ARG A 124 -15.12 -1.88 -7.04
C ARG A 124 -14.37 -1.19 -5.90
N ARG A 125 -14.91 -0.07 -5.43
CA ARG A 125 -14.32 0.69 -4.31
C ARG A 125 -14.13 -0.16 -3.07
N GLY A 126 -12.94 -0.01 -2.48
CA GLY A 126 -12.58 -0.67 -1.23
C GLY A 126 -12.15 -2.13 -1.41
N ASP A 127 -11.94 -2.60 -2.63
CA ASP A 127 -11.40 -3.92 -2.95
C ASP A 127 -9.89 -3.87 -3.20
N THR A 128 -9.45 -4.35 -4.32
CA THR A 128 -8.06 -4.24 -4.77
C THR A 128 -7.77 -2.80 -5.17
N LEU A 129 -6.86 -2.15 -4.46
CA LEU A 129 -6.49 -0.75 -4.71
C LEU A 129 -5.52 -0.60 -5.86
N ALA A 130 -4.53 -1.46 -5.90
CA ALA A 130 -3.47 -1.47 -6.89
C ALA A 130 -2.80 -2.85 -6.96
N TRP A 131 -1.97 -3.06 -7.95
CA TRP A 131 -1.06 -4.19 -8.03
C TRP A 131 0.21 -3.80 -8.80
N ALA A 132 1.31 -4.49 -8.52
CA ALA A 132 2.58 -4.37 -9.21
C ALA A 132 3.16 -5.73 -9.57
N PHE A 133 3.99 -5.78 -10.59
CA PHE A 133 4.81 -6.96 -10.86
C PHE A 133 6.05 -6.97 -9.97
N LEU A 134 6.47 -8.16 -9.59
CA LEU A 134 7.74 -8.40 -8.94
C LEU A 134 8.84 -8.60 -10.01
N PRO A 135 10.10 -8.19 -9.78
CA PRO A 135 11.21 -8.40 -10.70
C PRO A 135 11.67 -9.87 -10.71
N THR A 136 10.76 -10.79 -11.06
CA THR A 136 11.05 -12.23 -11.13
C THR A 136 11.59 -12.60 -12.50
N LYS A 137 12.47 -13.62 -12.56
CA LYS A 137 13.01 -14.10 -13.85
C LYS A 137 11.96 -14.52 -14.87
N LYS A 138 10.72 -14.83 -14.42
CA LYS A 138 9.62 -15.26 -15.31
C LYS A 138 8.84 -14.10 -15.93
N GLU A 139 8.80 -12.97 -15.25
CA GLU A 139 7.98 -11.82 -15.64
C GLU A 139 8.82 -10.67 -16.18
N PHE A 140 10.14 -10.84 -16.13
CA PHE A 140 11.11 -9.80 -16.46
C PHE A 140 11.43 -9.80 -17.97
N ASP A 141 10.59 -9.11 -18.73
CA ASP A 141 10.83 -8.78 -20.14
C ASP A 141 11.35 -7.35 -20.31
N GLY A 142 12.11 -6.90 -19.31
CA GLY A 142 12.76 -5.58 -19.32
C GLY A 142 11.89 -4.43 -18.79
N GLN A 143 10.58 -4.60 -18.64
CA GLN A 143 9.69 -3.59 -18.09
C GLN A 143 8.72 -4.18 -17.07
N LEU A 144 8.56 -3.51 -15.92
CA LEU A 144 7.54 -3.85 -14.92
C LEU A 144 6.41 -2.84 -14.89
N TRP A 145 5.20 -3.34 -14.65
CA TRP A 145 4.02 -2.51 -14.53
C TRP A 145 3.53 -2.42 -13.10
N THR A 146 3.00 -1.24 -12.74
CA THR A 146 2.07 -1.07 -11.63
C THR A 146 0.82 -0.34 -12.09
N MET A 147 -0.32 -0.78 -11.58
CA MET A 147 -1.62 -0.25 -11.94
C MET A 147 -2.44 0.07 -10.70
N PHE A 148 -3.14 1.20 -10.72
CA PHE A 148 -4.04 1.68 -9.68
C PHE A 148 -5.50 1.57 -10.14
N ASP A 149 -6.42 1.23 -9.22
CA ASP A 149 -7.83 1.12 -9.59
C ASP A 149 -8.48 2.49 -9.80
N ARG A 150 -9.07 2.69 -10.97
CA ARG A 150 -9.83 3.88 -11.34
C ARG A 150 -11.15 4.03 -10.57
N ALA A 151 -11.65 2.96 -9.97
CA ALA A 151 -12.90 3.01 -9.20
C ALA A 151 -12.70 3.62 -7.81
N GLU A 152 -11.46 3.67 -7.31
CA GLU A 152 -11.17 4.28 -6.01
C GLU A 152 -11.32 5.79 -6.04
N LYS A 153 -11.53 6.38 -4.86
CA LYS A 153 -11.37 7.82 -4.66
C LYS A 153 -9.98 8.08 -4.09
N TRP A 154 -9.12 8.62 -4.92
CA TRP A 154 -7.75 8.96 -4.52
C TRP A 154 -7.70 10.33 -3.83
N THR A 155 -6.93 10.44 -2.75
CA THR A 155 -6.69 11.68 -2.01
C THR A 155 -5.22 11.84 -1.64
N ILE A 156 -4.82 13.06 -1.30
CA ILE A 156 -3.51 13.39 -0.70
C ILE A 156 -3.59 13.72 0.77
N ASP A 157 -4.80 13.84 1.31
CA ASP A 157 -5.06 14.14 2.71
C ASP A 157 -5.52 12.86 3.43
N PRO A 158 -4.76 12.37 4.44
CA PRO A 158 -5.13 11.18 5.20
C PRO A 158 -6.44 11.34 6.01
N GLU A 159 -6.86 12.57 6.28
CA GLU A 159 -8.10 12.87 7.00
C GLU A 159 -9.32 12.95 6.06
N GLU A 160 -9.11 13.02 4.75
CA GLU A 160 -10.19 13.04 3.77
C GLU A 160 -10.73 11.62 3.53
N ARG A 161 -12.04 11.54 3.26
CA ARG A 161 -12.67 10.28 2.82
C ARG A 161 -12.10 9.86 1.46
N GLY A 162 -11.24 8.86 1.45
CA GLY A 162 -10.58 8.35 0.24
C GLY A 162 -9.44 7.41 0.59
N ILE A 163 -8.68 7.09 -0.41
CA ILE A 163 -7.46 6.30 -0.31
C ILE A 163 -6.27 7.25 -0.52
N LEU A 164 -5.38 7.33 0.46
CA LEU A 164 -4.17 8.13 0.34
C LEU A 164 -3.29 7.54 -0.76
N PHE A 165 -3.19 8.26 -1.89
CA PHE A 165 -2.53 7.76 -3.08
C PHE A 165 -1.07 7.39 -2.82
N ARG A 166 -0.32 8.26 -2.12
CA ARG A 166 1.10 8.00 -1.84
C ARG A 166 1.33 6.73 -1.02
N ALA A 167 0.47 6.40 -0.07
CA ALA A 167 0.62 5.19 0.73
C ALA A 167 0.54 3.93 -0.14
N VAL A 168 -0.43 3.87 -1.04
CA VAL A 168 -0.58 2.76 -1.99
C VAL A 168 0.55 2.76 -3.01
N CYS A 169 0.89 3.91 -3.58
CA CYS A 169 1.99 4.05 -4.54
C CYS A 169 3.32 3.57 -3.94
N SER A 170 3.63 3.96 -2.71
CA SER A 170 4.85 3.52 -2.02
C SER A 170 4.88 2.01 -1.78
N ASN A 171 3.74 1.40 -1.44
CA ASN A 171 3.62 -0.06 -1.30
C ASN A 171 3.89 -0.77 -2.64
N GLU A 172 3.26 -0.32 -3.73
CA GLU A 172 3.46 -0.93 -5.05
C GLU A 172 4.89 -0.76 -5.56
N ILE A 173 5.55 0.38 -5.28
CA ILE A 173 6.98 0.55 -5.59
C ILE A 173 7.81 -0.50 -4.83
N GLY A 174 7.50 -0.80 -3.57
CA GLY A 174 8.16 -1.86 -2.82
C GLY A 174 8.09 -3.22 -3.53
N HIS A 175 6.94 -3.56 -4.13
CA HIS A 175 6.80 -4.77 -4.96
C HIS A 175 7.66 -4.70 -6.23
N LEU A 176 7.65 -3.58 -6.93
CA LEU A 176 8.54 -3.36 -8.08
C LEU A 176 10.02 -3.49 -7.72
N LEU A 177 10.39 -3.26 -6.46
CA LEU A 177 11.75 -3.47 -5.94
C LEU A 177 12.01 -4.91 -5.45
N GLY A 178 11.03 -5.80 -5.51
CA GLY A 178 11.17 -7.21 -5.13
C GLY A 178 10.72 -7.55 -3.71
N LEU A 179 10.09 -6.62 -3.00
CA LEU A 179 9.56 -6.89 -1.68
C LEU A 179 8.19 -7.58 -1.77
N HIS A 180 8.04 -8.70 -1.10
CA HIS A 180 6.74 -9.32 -0.86
C HIS A 180 6.02 -8.64 0.31
N HIS A 181 4.74 -8.99 0.52
CA HIS A 181 3.98 -8.51 1.67
C HIS A 181 4.70 -8.81 2.99
N SER A 182 4.51 -7.90 3.95
CA SER A 182 4.95 -8.04 5.33
C SER A 182 3.85 -8.64 6.21
N GLU A 183 4.24 -9.39 7.22
CA GLU A 183 3.32 -9.83 8.29
C GLU A 183 3.15 -8.76 9.39
N HIS A 184 4.00 -7.74 9.40
CA HIS A 184 3.96 -6.65 10.37
C HIS A 184 2.93 -5.58 9.97
N GLU A 185 1.91 -5.39 10.78
CA GLU A 185 0.84 -4.41 10.51
C GLU A 185 1.31 -2.96 10.43
N SER A 186 2.45 -2.64 11.04
CA SER A 186 3.07 -1.32 11.00
C SER A 186 4.07 -1.13 9.85
N ALA A 187 4.27 -2.14 9.01
CA ALA A 187 5.10 -2.04 7.82
C ALA A 187 4.31 -1.42 6.65
N LEU A 188 5.00 -0.71 5.78
CA LEU A 188 4.44 -0.22 4.52
C LEU A 188 4.00 -1.38 3.61
N MET A 189 4.77 -2.47 3.59
CA MET A 189 4.47 -3.66 2.78
C MET A 189 3.40 -4.58 3.38
N PHE A 190 2.67 -4.15 4.42
CA PHE A 190 1.52 -4.90 4.90
C PHE A 190 0.41 -4.94 3.83
N PRO A 191 -0.26 -6.08 3.57
CA PRO A 191 -1.17 -6.24 2.44
C PRO A 191 -2.45 -5.37 2.52
N TYR A 192 -2.82 -4.93 3.72
CA TYR A 192 -4.01 -4.12 3.89
C TYR A 192 -3.67 -2.65 4.09
N TYR A 193 -4.41 -1.79 3.41
CA TYR A 193 -4.22 -0.35 3.44
C TYR A 193 -4.19 0.26 4.85
N ARG A 194 -3.24 1.17 5.05
CA ARG A 194 -3.04 1.96 6.28
C ARG A 194 -2.83 3.43 5.90
N PRO A 195 -3.78 4.34 6.22
CA PRO A 195 -3.72 5.73 5.74
C PRO A 195 -2.52 6.55 6.24
N HIS A 196 -1.92 6.15 7.38
CA HIS A 196 -0.81 6.90 7.99
C HIS A 196 0.57 6.28 7.73
N ILE A 197 0.65 5.25 6.89
CA ILE A 197 1.92 4.59 6.54
C ILE A 197 2.15 4.77 5.05
N ASP A 198 2.95 5.76 4.69
CA ASP A 198 3.23 6.14 3.30
C ASP A 198 4.73 6.12 2.94
N THR A 199 5.56 5.68 3.87
CA THR A 199 7.01 5.53 3.71
C THR A 199 7.51 4.20 4.28
N PRO A 200 8.65 3.66 3.79
CA PRO A 200 9.25 2.43 4.33
C PRO A 200 9.52 2.51 5.82
N GLN A 201 9.23 1.44 6.55
CA GLN A 201 9.33 1.36 8.01
C GLN A 201 10.52 0.51 8.46
N LEU A 202 11.14 0.92 9.59
CA LEU A 202 12.28 0.22 10.20
C LEU A 202 11.94 -1.18 10.68
N VAL A 203 10.69 -1.44 10.98
CA VAL A 203 10.24 -2.73 11.53
C VAL A 203 10.46 -3.89 10.55
N ASP A 204 10.35 -3.65 9.23
CA ASP A 204 10.46 -4.71 8.23
C ASP A 204 10.95 -4.20 6.86
N ASP A 205 10.36 -3.14 6.32
CA ASP A 205 10.58 -2.71 4.93
C ASP A 205 12.03 -2.31 4.67
N ILE A 206 12.60 -1.46 5.54
CA ILE A 206 13.95 -0.90 5.39
C ILE A 206 15.01 -1.99 5.44
N PRO A 207 15.06 -2.88 6.45
CA PRO A 207 16.06 -3.96 6.46
C PRO A 207 15.98 -4.86 5.24
N ARG A 208 14.77 -5.15 4.75
CA ARG A 208 14.57 -6.02 3.60
C ARG A 208 15.03 -5.38 2.29
N VAL A 209 14.69 -4.11 2.04
CA VAL A 209 15.12 -3.42 0.82
C VAL A 209 16.63 -3.15 0.83
N GLN A 210 17.21 -2.86 2.00
CA GLN A 210 18.65 -2.70 2.15
C GLN A 210 19.43 -4.01 1.92
N ALA A 211 18.84 -5.15 2.30
CA ALA A 211 19.41 -6.47 1.98
C ALA A 211 19.48 -6.73 0.47
N LEU A 212 18.56 -6.13 -0.33
CA LEU A 212 18.55 -6.24 -1.79
C LEU A 212 19.51 -5.25 -2.46
N TYR A 213 19.54 -3.99 -2.03
CA TYR A 213 20.18 -2.89 -2.76
C TYR A 213 21.26 -2.15 -1.97
N GLY A 214 21.54 -2.57 -0.75
CA GLY A 214 22.52 -1.88 0.10
C GLY A 214 21.94 -0.64 0.81
N VAL A 215 22.70 -0.17 1.77
CA VAL A 215 22.43 1.05 2.55
C VAL A 215 22.92 2.25 1.77
N LYS A 216 22.24 3.37 1.87
CA LYS A 216 22.67 4.64 1.30
C LYS A 216 23.85 5.20 2.08
#